data_f1a57d0bdb63f779b8626e7646fa7beb
#
_entry.id   f1a57d0bdb63f779b8626e7646fa7beb
#
_cell.length_a   1.000
_cell.length_b   1.000
_cell.length_c   1.000
_cell.angle_alpha   90.00
_cell.angle_beta   90.00
_cell.angle_gamma   90.00
#
_symmetry.space_group_name_H-M   'P 1'
#
loop_
_entity.id
_entity.type
_entity.pdbx_description
1 polymer ?
#
loop_
_entity_poly.entity_id
_entity_poly.type
_entity_poly.pdbx_seq_one_letter_code
_entity_poly.pdbx_strand_id
1 'polypeptide(L)'
;KRELELLKNERIYDDSRRIVVHGGGSIELPILGSGEKMKNKTIINQKNPQRRIRGLKDLLRERGVSEEEIKNAPQSWDIIGEIALVQFSEKCTIEKEIGECLIELHGVKTVLSRAGIVGTQRKSNVKCIVGAGGTKTTHTEWGVKYALDLSEVMFSPGNREERKRMGRMVEEKECVLDMFAGIGYFSIPMSISGAEVIAVEKNAVAMRYLKENIRLNHIGENLYPIRNDCRKFVKGWADKEGKLQS
;
A
#
# COMPACT_ATOMS: atom_id res chain seq x y z
N LYS A 1 -29.63 7.51 -7.13
CA LYS A 1 -29.48 6.44 -8.16
C LYS A 1 -30.41 6.67 -9.34
N ARG A 2 -31.72 6.78 -9.14
CA ARG A 2 -32.73 6.94 -10.21
C ARG A 2 -32.46 8.12 -11.14
N GLU A 3 -32.06 9.26 -10.62
CA GLU A 3 -31.76 10.47 -11.41
C GLU A 3 -30.48 10.34 -12.23
N LEU A 4 -29.44 9.70 -11.66
CA LEU A 4 -28.22 9.41 -12.39
C LEU A 4 -28.44 8.46 -13.58
N GLU A 5 -29.31 7.44 -13.40
CA GLU A 5 -29.69 6.53 -14.48
C GLU A 5 -30.48 7.25 -15.56
N LEU A 6 -31.37 8.16 -15.21
CA LEU A 6 -32.10 8.99 -16.18
C LEU A 6 -31.14 9.84 -17.02
N LEU A 7 -30.19 10.54 -16.38
CA LEU A 7 -29.19 11.35 -17.09
C LEU A 7 -28.34 10.52 -18.05
N LYS A 8 -27.96 9.31 -17.64
CA LYS A 8 -27.20 8.39 -18.49
C LYS A 8 -28.01 7.90 -19.67
N ASN A 9 -29.27 7.53 -19.45
CA ASN A 9 -30.17 7.07 -20.50
C ASN A 9 -30.45 8.16 -21.54
N GLU A 10 -30.55 9.40 -21.10
CA GLU A 10 -30.74 10.56 -21.98
C GLU A 10 -29.43 11.08 -22.60
N ARG A 11 -28.28 10.46 -22.32
CA ARG A 11 -26.93 10.82 -22.80
C ARG A 11 -26.55 12.27 -22.49
N ILE A 12 -27.02 12.83 -21.38
CA ILE A 12 -26.68 14.16 -20.91
C ILE A 12 -25.82 14.18 -19.63
N TYR A 13 -25.46 13.01 -19.08
CA TYR A 13 -24.56 12.90 -17.97
C TYR A 13 -23.11 13.11 -18.43
N ASP A 14 -22.40 14.04 -17.78
CA ASP A 14 -20.95 14.23 -18.00
C ASP A 14 -20.15 13.35 -17.03
N ASP A 15 -19.74 12.16 -17.48
CA ASP A 15 -18.97 11.23 -16.68
C ASP A 15 -17.49 11.61 -16.51
N SER A 16 -17.02 12.64 -17.22
CA SER A 16 -15.68 13.20 -17.05
C SER A 16 -15.52 14.06 -15.79
N ARG A 17 -16.63 14.39 -15.11
CA ARG A 17 -16.66 15.28 -13.95
C ARG A 17 -17.13 14.57 -12.68
N ARG A 18 -16.70 15.11 -11.53
CA ARG A 18 -17.09 14.56 -10.23
C ARG A 18 -18.52 14.95 -9.86
N ILE A 19 -19.21 13.99 -9.25
CA ILE A 19 -20.43 14.24 -8.47
C ILE A 19 -20.02 14.95 -7.17
N VAL A 20 -20.71 16.02 -6.82
CA VAL A 20 -20.47 16.74 -5.56
C VAL A 20 -21.63 16.46 -4.59
N VAL A 21 -21.28 16.03 -3.39
CA VAL A 21 -22.26 15.78 -2.30
C VAL A 21 -22.08 16.86 -1.24
N HIS A 22 -23.16 17.59 -0.93
CA HIS A 22 -23.15 18.64 0.07
C HIS A 22 -23.66 18.13 1.43
N GLY A 23 -23.20 18.75 2.51
CA GLY A 23 -23.79 18.57 3.83
C GLY A 23 -25.27 18.99 3.79
N GLY A 24 -26.19 18.11 4.20
CA GLY A 24 -27.64 18.36 4.07
C GLY A 24 -28.32 17.53 2.98
N GLY A 25 -27.61 16.63 2.31
CA GLY A 25 -28.20 15.62 1.42
C GLY A 25 -28.45 16.07 -0.02
N SER A 26 -28.07 17.30 -0.42
CA SER A 26 -28.12 17.71 -1.82
C SER A 26 -26.94 17.16 -2.61
N ILE A 27 -27.16 16.81 -3.88
CA ILE A 27 -26.16 16.21 -4.76
C ILE A 27 -26.17 16.99 -6.08
N GLU A 28 -24.99 17.42 -6.51
CA GLU A 28 -24.79 17.98 -7.85
C GLU A 28 -24.35 16.85 -8.80
N LEU A 29 -25.10 16.68 -9.87
CA LEU A 29 -24.77 15.73 -10.93
C LEU A 29 -24.27 16.54 -12.15
N PRO A 30 -23.09 16.19 -12.67
CA PRO A 30 -22.56 16.88 -13.85
C PRO A 30 -23.37 16.52 -15.10
N ILE A 31 -23.67 17.52 -15.93
CA ILE A 31 -24.42 17.34 -17.16
C ILE A 31 -23.71 17.99 -18.35
N LEU A 32 -23.92 17.46 -19.53
CA LEU A 32 -23.50 17.99 -20.80
C LEU A 32 -24.55 19.01 -21.31
N GLY A 33 -24.09 20.16 -21.79
CA GLY A 33 -24.96 21.22 -22.37
C GLY A 33 -25.73 22.02 -21.35
N SER A 34 -26.77 22.73 -21.81
CA SER A 34 -27.55 23.70 -21.03
C SER A 34 -28.56 23.10 -20.06
N GLY A 35 -28.76 21.79 -20.10
CA GLY A 35 -29.74 21.10 -19.23
C GLY A 35 -31.22 21.43 -19.54
N GLU A 36 -31.54 21.98 -20.69
CA GLU A 36 -32.94 22.38 -21.08
C GLU A 36 -33.97 21.26 -20.95
N LYS A 37 -33.52 20.00 -21.03
CA LYS A 37 -34.37 18.82 -20.86
C LYS A 37 -34.73 18.50 -19.40
N MET A 38 -34.15 19.25 -18.43
CA MET A 38 -34.29 18.95 -17.00
C MET A 38 -35.38 19.78 -16.35
N LYS A 39 -36.63 19.47 -16.66
CA LYS A 39 -37.81 20.12 -16.00
C LYS A 39 -37.78 19.82 -14.48
N ASN A 40 -37.98 20.86 -13.67
CA ASN A 40 -38.04 20.79 -12.18
C ASN A 40 -36.71 20.50 -11.48
N LYS A 41 -35.56 20.85 -12.08
CA LYS A 41 -34.23 20.76 -11.44
C LYS A 41 -33.53 22.12 -11.47
N THR A 42 -32.76 22.41 -10.45
CA THR A 42 -31.92 23.60 -10.40
C THR A 42 -30.65 23.33 -11.16
N ILE A 43 -30.38 24.09 -12.20
CA ILE A 43 -29.12 24.02 -12.97
C ILE A 43 -28.20 25.11 -12.46
N ILE A 44 -26.99 24.72 -12.07
CA ILE A 44 -25.96 25.63 -11.58
C ILE A 44 -24.68 25.50 -12.41
N ASN A 45 -24.00 26.62 -12.61
CA ASN A 45 -22.66 26.60 -13.18
C ASN A 45 -21.65 26.45 -12.05
N GLN A 46 -20.91 25.35 -12.03
CA GLN A 46 -19.82 25.18 -11.08
C GLN A 46 -18.67 26.13 -11.41
N LYS A 47 -18.25 26.92 -10.42
CA LYS A 47 -17.13 27.88 -10.57
C LYS A 47 -15.78 27.16 -10.77
N ASN A 48 -15.65 25.93 -10.28
CA ASN A 48 -14.39 25.15 -10.38
C ASN A 48 -14.68 23.63 -10.50
N PRO A 49 -15.19 23.20 -11.69
CA PRO A 49 -15.58 21.80 -11.88
C PRO A 49 -14.38 20.88 -11.84
N GLN A 50 -14.39 19.93 -10.93
CA GLN A 50 -13.32 18.95 -10.82
C GLN A 50 -13.52 17.77 -11.77
N ARG A 51 -12.48 17.39 -12.51
CA ARG A 51 -12.52 16.20 -13.35
C ARG A 51 -12.65 14.94 -12.49
N ARG A 52 -13.40 13.98 -12.97
CA ARG A 52 -13.45 12.64 -12.39
C ARG A 52 -12.07 12.01 -12.56
N ILE A 53 -11.53 11.45 -11.48
CA ILE A 53 -10.32 10.64 -11.57
C ILE A 53 -10.75 9.32 -12.23
N ARG A 54 -10.15 9.01 -13.38
CA ARG A 54 -10.33 7.72 -14.05
C ARG A 54 -9.84 6.61 -13.12
N GLY A 55 -10.64 5.60 -12.96
CA GLY A 55 -10.28 4.41 -12.18
C GLY A 55 -10.02 3.20 -13.06
N LEU A 56 -9.62 2.08 -12.44
CA LEU A 56 -9.37 0.82 -13.15
C LEU A 56 -10.53 0.42 -14.06
N LYS A 57 -11.76 0.49 -13.57
CA LYS A 57 -12.95 0.10 -14.33
C LYS A 57 -13.20 0.97 -15.56
N ASP A 58 -12.85 2.25 -15.49
CA ASP A 58 -13.01 3.15 -16.62
C ASP A 58 -12.01 2.80 -17.73
N LEU A 59 -10.75 2.53 -17.37
CA LEU A 59 -9.73 2.10 -18.32
C LEU A 59 -10.07 0.74 -18.98
N LEU A 60 -10.58 -0.21 -18.19
CA LEU A 60 -10.99 -1.49 -18.73
C LEU A 60 -12.12 -1.35 -19.75
N ARG A 61 -13.13 -0.50 -19.49
CA ARG A 61 -14.20 -0.19 -20.45
C ARG A 61 -13.67 0.42 -21.73
N GLU A 62 -12.76 1.39 -21.63
CA GLU A 62 -12.13 2.03 -22.79
C GLU A 62 -11.33 1.06 -23.64
N ARG A 63 -10.81 -0.01 -23.04
CA ARG A 63 -10.14 -1.13 -23.74
C ARG A 63 -11.10 -2.18 -24.27
N GLY A 64 -12.42 -1.98 -24.13
CA GLY A 64 -13.45 -2.88 -24.64
C GLY A 64 -13.68 -4.13 -23.81
N VAL A 65 -13.22 -4.16 -22.55
CA VAL A 65 -13.47 -5.28 -21.62
C VAL A 65 -14.94 -5.31 -21.23
N SER A 66 -15.53 -6.50 -21.24
CA SER A 66 -16.95 -6.69 -20.91
C SER A 66 -17.28 -6.36 -19.45
N GLU A 67 -18.49 -5.92 -19.17
CA GLU A 67 -18.95 -5.64 -17.79
C GLU A 67 -18.96 -6.90 -16.91
N GLU A 68 -19.08 -8.09 -17.50
CA GLU A 68 -19.02 -9.35 -16.79
C GLU A 68 -17.59 -9.63 -16.28
N GLU A 69 -16.58 -9.42 -17.10
CA GLU A 69 -15.17 -9.54 -16.71
C GLU A 69 -14.77 -8.46 -15.70
N ILE A 70 -15.23 -7.21 -15.89
CA ILE A 70 -14.98 -6.09 -14.97
C ILE A 70 -15.53 -6.36 -13.57
N LYS A 71 -16.64 -7.11 -13.42
CA LYS A 71 -17.17 -7.52 -12.11
C LYS A 71 -16.21 -8.38 -11.31
N ASN A 72 -15.38 -9.17 -11.99
CA ASN A 72 -14.39 -10.05 -11.37
C ASN A 72 -13.03 -9.38 -11.15
N ALA A 73 -12.86 -8.12 -11.60
CA ALA A 73 -11.64 -7.36 -11.37
C ALA A 73 -11.45 -7.01 -9.89
N PRO A 74 -10.21 -6.97 -9.40
CA PRO A 74 -9.89 -6.61 -8.02
C PRO A 74 -10.39 -5.19 -7.70
N GLN A 75 -10.88 -5.00 -6.46
CA GLN A 75 -11.35 -3.70 -5.99
C GLN A 75 -10.27 -2.91 -5.25
N SER A 76 -9.18 -3.59 -4.87
CA SER A 76 -8.06 -3.01 -4.15
C SER A 76 -6.74 -3.70 -4.53
N TRP A 77 -5.67 -2.96 -4.40
CA TRP A 77 -4.29 -3.42 -4.58
C TRP A 77 -3.37 -2.58 -3.72
N ASP A 78 -2.17 -3.10 -3.47
CA ASP A 78 -1.14 -2.40 -2.71
C ASP A 78 -0.11 -1.79 -3.67
N ILE A 79 0.28 -0.54 -3.45
CA ILE A 79 1.40 0.09 -4.14
C ILE A 79 2.59 0.11 -3.20
N ILE A 80 3.65 -0.63 -3.59
CA ILE A 80 4.87 -0.77 -2.80
C ILE A 80 6.05 -0.31 -3.66
N GLY A 81 6.51 0.91 -3.44
CA GLY A 81 7.49 1.55 -4.30
C GLY A 81 7.00 1.62 -5.76
N GLU A 82 7.72 0.98 -6.66
CA GLU A 82 7.39 0.94 -8.09
C GLU A 82 6.62 -0.34 -8.50
N ILE A 83 6.03 -1.04 -7.54
CA ILE A 83 5.32 -2.30 -7.78
C ILE A 83 3.88 -2.19 -7.30
N ALA A 84 2.92 -2.61 -8.14
CA ALA A 84 1.56 -2.90 -7.71
C ALA A 84 1.43 -4.38 -7.36
N LEU A 85 0.96 -4.68 -6.16
CA LEU A 85 0.73 -6.04 -5.68
C LEU A 85 -0.77 -6.29 -5.58
N VAL A 86 -1.26 -7.22 -6.38
CA VAL A 86 -2.69 -7.48 -6.58
C VAL A 86 -3.02 -8.89 -6.12
N GLN A 87 -4.18 -9.06 -5.53
CA GLN A 87 -4.77 -10.37 -5.31
C GLN A 87 -5.92 -10.56 -6.29
N PHE A 88 -5.73 -11.49 -7.23
CA PHE A 88 -6.77 -11.87 -8.19
C PHE A 88 -7.65 -12.97 -7.61
N SER A 89 -8.93 -12.97 -7.99
CA SER A 89 -9.82 -14.09 -7.76
C SER A 89 -9.61 -15.16 -8.85
N GLU A 90 -9.94 -16.40 -8.54
CA GLU A 90 -9.90 -17.50 -9.54
C GLU A 90 -10.78 -17.25 -10.77
N LYS A 91 -11.77 -16.37 -10.63
CA LYS A 91 -12.69 -15.98 -11.73
C LYS A 91 -12.14 -14.85 -12.61
N CYS A 92 -10.99 -14.28 -12.28
CA CYS A 92 -10.40 -13.21 -13.06
C CYS A 92 -9.63 -13.79 -14.25
N THR A 93 -10.05 -13.48 -15.45
CA THR A 93 -9.46 -13.94 -16.72
C THR A 93 -8.63 -12.87 -17.42
N ILE A 94 -8.67 -11.62 -16.93
CA ILE A 94 -8.08 -10.43 -17.55
C ILE A 94 -6.94 -9.83 -16.70
N GLU A 95 -6.14 -10.69 -16.07
CA GLU A 95 -5.04 -10.24 -15.18
C GLU A 95 -4.06 -9.31 -15.88
N LYS A 96 -3.76 -9.59 -17.17
CA LYS A 96 -2.79 -8.80 -17.94
C LYS A 96 -3.34 -7.40 -18.25
N GLU A 97 -4.57 -7.32 -18.73
CA GLU A 97 -5.26 -6.06 -19.03
C GLU A 97 -5.37 -5.18 -17.77
N ILE A 98 -5.70 -5.79 -16.63
CA ILE A 98 -5.72 -5.11 -15.34
C ILE A 98 -4.31 -4.61 -14.99
N GLY A 99 -3.30 -5.45 -15.17
CA GLY A 99 -1.92 -5.09 -14.90
C GLY A 99 -1.47 -3.88 -15.73
N GLU A 100 -1.75 -3.86 -17.02
CA GLU A 100 -1.46 -2.74 -17.91
C GLU A 100 -2.19 -1.45 -17.48
N CYS A 101 -3.47 -1.57 -17.08
CA CYS A 101 -4.22 -0.45 -16.54
C CYS A 101 -3.62 0.08 -15.23
N LEU A 102 -3.12 -0.78 -14.35
CA LEU A 102 -2.47 -0.35 -13.10
C LEU A 102 -1.14 0.35 -13.34
N ILE A 103 -0.36 -0.07 -14.34
CA ILE A 103 0.84 0.67 -14.78
C ILE A 103 0.45 2.07 -15.25
N GLU A 104 -0.58 2.20 -16.08
CA GLU A 104 -1.07 3.49 -16.57
C GLU A 104 -1.58 4.39 -15.44
N LEU A 105 -2.34 3.83 -14.48
CA LEU A 105 -2.94 4.59 -13.39
C LEU A 105 -1.95 5.10 -12.34
N HIS A 106 -0.94 4.30 -12.05
CA HIS A 106 -0.06 4.54 -10.90
C HIS A 106 1.39 4.82 -11.28
N GLY A 107 1.77 4.66 -12.55
CA GLY A 107 3.15 4.83 -12.99
C GLY A 107 4.11 3.79 -12.42
N VAL A 108 3.59 2.65 -11.95
CA VAL A 108 4.41 1.55 -11.44
C VAL A 108 5.12 0.84 -12.60
N LYS A 109 6.26 0.21 -12.31
CA LYS A 109 7.05 -0.50 -13.32
C LYS A 109 6.65 -1.97 -13.48
N THR A 110 6.05 -2.55 -12.45
CA THR A 110 5.72 -3.98 -12.41
C THR A 110 4.41 -4.19 -11.67
N VAL A 111 3.62 -5.15 -12.14
CA VAL A 111 2.45 -5.65 -11.43
C VAL A 111 2.66 -7.10 -11.08
N LEU A 112 2.58 -7.41 -9.80
CA LEU A 112 2.70 -8.74 -9.25
C LEU A 112 1.35 -9.24 -8.75
N SER A 113 1.08 -10.51 -8.97
CA SER A 113 -0.02 -11.24 -8.32
C SER A 113 0.47 -11.86 -7.04
N ARG A 114 -0.32 -11.74 -5.97
CA ARG A 114 -0.10 -12.47 -4.71
C ARG A 114 -0.74 -13.84 -4.81
N ALA A 115 0.07 -14.89 -4.92
CA ALA A 115 -0.38 -16.28 -5.08
C ALA A 115 -0.49 -17.06 -3.74
N GLY A 116 -0.68 -16.36 -2.62
CA GLY A 116 -0.79 -16.94 -1.27
C GLY A 116 0.51 -16.94 -0.48
N ILE A 117 0.44 -17.45 0.77
CA ILE A 117 1.59 -17.58 1.69
C ILE A 117 1.96 -19.04 1.77
N VAL A 118 3.21 -19.38 1.45
CA VAL A 118 3.71 -20.77 1.50
C VAL A 118 4.65 -20.95 2.69
N GLY A 119 4.31 -21.91 3.57
CA GLY A 119 5.16 -22.43 4.64
C GLY A 119 5.28 -21.54 5.89
N THR A 120 5.93 -22.11 6.93
CA THR A 120 6.15 -21.49 8.26
C THR A 120 7.05 -20.23 8.20
N GLN A 121 7.86 -20.09 7.17
CA GLN A 121 8.72 -18.89 6.96
C GLN A 121 8.01 -17.74 6.28
N ARG A 122 6.70 -17.84 6.01
CA ARG A 122 5.88 -16.81 5.36
C ARG A 122 6.52 -16.24 4.09
N LYS A 123 7.08 -17.12 3.24
CA LYS A 123 7.55 -16.67 1.92
C LYS A 123 6.36 -16.16 1.11
N SER A 124 6.48 -14.96 0.64
CA SER A 124 5.51 -14.36 -0.27
C SER A 124 5.63 -15.08 -1.61
N ASN A 125 4.57 -15.78 -2.04
CA ASN A 125 4.54 -16.33 -3.38
C ASN A 125 3.95 -15.25 -4.30
N VAL A 126 4.80 -14.64 -5.12
CA VAL A 126 4.42 -13.60 -6.07
C VAL A 126 4.74 -14.04 -7.48
N LYS A 127 3.83 -13.73 -8.41
CA LYS A 127 3.99 -14.00 -9.85
C LYS A 127 3.96 -12.67 -10.58
N CYS A 128 4.90 -12.42 -11.49
CA CYS A 128 4.85 -11.27 -12.37
C CYS A 128 3.71 -11.44 -13.39
N ILE A 129 2.84 -10.43 -13.47
CA ILE A 129 1.74 -10.37 -14.43
C ILE A 129 2.17 -9.56 -15.63
N VAL A 130 2.70 -8.35 -15.41
CA VAL A 130 3.13 -7.44 -16.47
C VAL A 130 4.24 -6.49 -15.95
N GLY A 131 5.03 -5.97 -16.86
CA GLY A 131 6.07 -4.99 -16.57
C GLY A 131 7.48 -5.55 -16.64
N ALA A 132 8.46 -4.86 -16.06
CA ALA A 132 9.89 -5.17 -16.16
C ALA A 132 10.32 -6.46 -15.43
N GLY A 133 9.41 -7.16 -14.76
CA GLY A 133 9.64 -8.47 -14.13
C GLY A 133 10.39 -8.45 -12.81
N GLY A 134 10.71 -7.28 -12.26
CA GLY A 134 11.40 -7.16 -10.98
C GLY A 134 10.47 -7.30 -9.77
N THR A 135 10.97 -7.94 -8.70
CA THR A 135 10.28 -8.06 -7.40
C THR A 135 10.92 -7.18 -6.34
N LYS A 136 12.08 -6.59 -6.67
CA LYS A 136 12.82 -5.66 -5.79
C LYS A 136 12.32 -4.24 -5.97
N THR A 137 12.16 -3.54 -4.85
CA THR A 137 11.78 -2.13 -4.86
C THR A 137 12.25 -1.42 -3.60
N THR A 138 12.21 -0.09 -3.62
CA THR A 138 12.33 0.74 -2.41
C THR A 138 11.00 1.43 -2.19
N HIS A 139 10.38 1.17 -1.05
CA HIS A 139 9.15 1.80 -0.62
C HIS A 139 9.43 2.91 0.39
N THR A 140 8.71 4.01 0.29
CA THR A 140 8.88 5.15 1.20
C THR A 140 7.58 5.43 1.95
N GLU A 141 7.66 5.48 3.27
CA GLU A 141 6.55 5.88 4.14
C GLU A 141 7.01 6.96 5.12
N TRP A 142 6.38 8.11 5.11
CA TRP A 142 6.69 9.22 6.04
C TRP A 142 8.19 9.61 6.08
N GLY A 143 8.87 9.49 4.93
CA GLY A 143 10.30 9.75 4.81
C GLY A 143 11.20 8.54 5.11
N VAL A 144 10.69 7.49 5.71
CA VAL A 144 11.42 6.24 5.96
C VAL A 144 11.44 5.38 4.69
N LYS A 145 12.61 4.91 4.29
CA LYS A 145 12.83 4.09 3.10
C LYS A 145 13.02 2.63 3.48
N TYR A 146 12.36 1.75 2.76
CA TYR A 146 12.47 0.30 2.91
C TYR A 146 12.83 -0.34 1.57
N ALA A 147 14.08 -0.76 1.41
CA ALA A 147 14.48 -1.65 0.33
C ALA A 147 14.02 -3.07 0.67
N LEU A 148 13.40 -3.73 -0.30
CA LEU A 148 12.89 -5.09 -0.12
C LEU A 148 12.73 -5.81 -1.46
N ASP A 149 12.66 -7.13 -1.40
CA ASP A 149 12.24 -8.00 -2.49
C ASP A 149 10.93 -8.69 -2.07
N LEU A 150 9.84 -8.42 -2.80
CA LEU A 150 8.52 -8.98 -2.49
C LEU A 150 8.43 -10.50 -2.67
N SER A 151 9.40 -11.12 -3.34
CA SER A 151 9.54 -12.59 -3.40
C SER A 151 10.23 -13.19 -2.17
N GLU A 152 11.00 -12.38 -1.43
CA GLU A 152 11.80 -12.84 -0.29
C GLU A 152 11.21 -12.47 1.07
N VAL A 153 10.59 -11.29 1.16
CA VAL A 153 10.03 -10.75 2.41
C VAL A 153 8.61 -10.21 2.21
N MET A 154 7.81 -10.27 3.25
CA MET A 154 6.46 -9.70 3.23
C MET A 154 6.54 -8.21 3.56
N PHE A 155 5.69 -7.42 2.90
CA PHE A 155 5.41 -6.05 3.27
C PHE A 155 3.89 -5.87 3.44
N SER A 156 3.47 -5.25 4.55
CA SER A 156 2.07 -4.99 4.85
C SER A 156 1.81 -3.47 4.87
N PRO A 157 1.31 -2.88 3.79
CA PRO A 157 0.97 -1.46 3.74
C PRO A 157 -0.10 -1.06 4.78
N GLY A 158 -0.96 -2.01 5.19
CA GLY A 158 -1.99 -1.77 6.21
C GLY A 158 -1.44 -1.34 7.58
N ASN A 159 -0.18 -1.66 7.88
CA ASN A 159 0.46 -1.28 9.15
C ASN A 159 1.18 0.10 9.08
N ARG A 160 0.95 0.88 8.03
CA ARG A 160 1.63 2.16 7.80
C ARG A 160 1.43 3.16 8.94
N GLU A 161 0.20 3.33 9.41
CA GLU A 161 -0.10 4.25 10.51
C GLU A 161 0.50 3.76 11.84
N GLU A 162 0.55 2.44 12.05
CA GLU A 162 1.16 1.86 13.24
C GLU A 162 2.68 2.06 13.25
N ARG A 163 3.35 1.91 12.11
CA ARG A 163 4.79 2.25 12.00
C ARG A 163 5.07 3.70 12.37
N LYS A 164 4.23 4.62 11.88
CA LYS A 164 4.31 6.04 12.23
C LYS A 164 4.06 6.30 13.71
N ARG A 165 3.04 5.61 14.27
CA ARG A 165 2.69 5.73 15.69
C ARG A 165 3.83 5.29 16.57
N MET A 166 4.44 4.13 16.31
CA MET A 166 5.57 3.62 17.07
C MET A 166 6.75 4.57 17.06
N GLY A 167 7.11 5.15 15.91
CA GLY A 167 8.16 6.17 15.83
C GLY A 167 7.86 7.43 16.65
N ARG A 168 6.57 7.76 16.89
CA ARG A 168 6.18 8.94 17.68
C ARG A 168 6.04 8.67 19.18
N MET A 169 5.92 7.43 19.57
CA MET A 169 5.70 7.03 20.97
C MET A 169 6.98 6.94 21.78
N VAL A 170 8.11 6.73 21.13
CA VAL A 170 9.39 6.59 21.80
C VAL A 170 9.97 7.95 22.17
N GLU A 171 10.70 7.99 23.27
CA GLU A 171 11.45 9.16 23.72
C GLU A 171 12.91 9.11 23.22
N GLU A 172 13.57 10.24 23.18
CA GLU A 172 15.00 10.32 22.85
C GLU A 172 15.81 9.52 23.88
N LYS A 173 16.69 8.64 23.40
CA LYS A 173 17.51 7.71 24.21
C LYS A 173 16.74 6.64 24.97
N GLU A 174 15.43 6.51 24.72
CA GLU A 174 14.69 5.37 25.25
C GLU A 174 15.27 4.05 24.70
N CYS A 175 15.51 3.07 25.59
CA CYS A 175 16.00 1.75 25.20
C CYS A 175 14.83 0.86 24.79
N VAL A 176 14.80 0.44 23.53
CA VAL A 176 13.72 -0.37 22.96
C VAL A 176 14.25 -1.71 22.47
N LEU A 177 13.57 -2.79 22.82
CA LEU A 177 13.81 -4.11 22.27
C LEU A 177 12.72 -4.48 21.26
N ASP A 178 13.07 -4.50 19.98
CA ASP A 178 12.22 -5.04 18.91
C ASP A 178 12.55 -6.52 18.70
N MET A 179 11.68 -7.40 19.19
CA MET A 179 11.88 -8.85 19.17
C MET A 179 11.62 -9.51 17.80
N PHE A 180 11.00 -8.80 16.87
CA PHE A 180 10.58 -9.32 15.57
C PHE A 180 10.82 -8.28 14.48
N ALA A 181 12.04 -7.78 14.39
CA ALA A 181 12.38 -6.57 13.64
C ALA A 181 12.10 -6.66 12.13
N GLY A 182 12.07 -7.88 11.55
CA GLY A 182 11.88 -8.05 10.12
C GLY A 182 12.92 -7.29 9.31
N ILE A 183 12.48 -6.45 8.40
CA ILE A 183 13.36 -5.57 7.62
C ILE A 183 13.52 -4.17 8.28
N GLY A 184 13.08 -4.02 9.53
CA GLY A 184 13.16 -2.78 10.30
C GLY A 184 11.86 -1.98 10.35
N TYR A 185 10.71 -2.65 10.23
CA TYR A 185 9.41 -1.98 10.13
C TYR A 185 9.13 -0.99 11.25
N PHE A 186 9.46 -1.35 12.48
CA PHE A 186 9.29 -0.52 13.67
C PHE A 186 10.63 0.03 14.16
N SER A 187 11.68 -0.79 14.12
CA SER A 187 13.01 -0.42 14.59
C SER A 187 13.53 0.86 13.94
N ILE A 188 13.35 1.00 12.61
CA ILE A 188 13.86 2.16 11.86
C ILE A 188 13.14 3.46 12.26
N PRO A 189 11.79 3.56 12.22
CA PRO A 189 11.12 4.78 12.64
C PRO A 189 11.38 5.14 14.12
N MET A 190 11.51 4.18 15.02
CA MET A 190 11.85 4.44 16.43
C MET A 190 13.28 4.99 16.56
N SER A 191 14.24 4.41 15.86
CA SER A 191 15.62 4.89 15.86
C SER A 191 15.78 6.29 15.24
N ILE A 192 15.04 6.59 14.16
CA ILE A 192 14.98 7.95 13.57
C ILE A 192 14.48 8.98 14.59
N SER A 193 13.56 8.58 15.47
CA SER A 193 13.05 9.44 16.56
C SER A 193 13.97 9.56 17.76
N GLY A 194 15.16 8.94 17.73
CA GLY A 194 16.21 9.09 18.74
C GLY A 194 16.26 7.97 19.76
N ALA A 195 15.42 6.94 19.69
CA ALA A 195 15.51 5.78 20.57
C ALA A 195 16.76 4.94 20.27
N GLU A 196 17.28 4.27 21.30
CA GLU A 196 18.30 3.22 21.18
C GLU A 196 17.59 1.88 21.01
N VAL A 197 17.67 1.30 19.80
CA VAL A 197 16.87 0.14 19.45
C VAL A 197 17.75 -1.11 19.27
N ILE A 198 17.45 -2.16 20.03
CA ILE A 198 17.98 -3.50 19.81
C ILE A 198 16.98 -4.25 18.93
N ALA A 199 17.36 -4.54 17.69
CA ALA A 199 16.51 -5.13 16.69
C ALA A 199 16.87 -6.60 16.46
N VAL A 200 16.06 -7.52 17.03
CA VAL A 200 16.29 -8.97 16.95
C VAL A 200 15.47 -9.57 15.83
N GLU A 201 16.13 -10.25 14.90
CA GLU A 201 15.48 -10.95 13.79
C GLU A 201 16.18 -12.31 13.55
N LYS A 202 15.37 -13.36 13.40
CA LYS A 202 15.86 -14.72 13.18
C LYS A 202 16.11 -15.01 11.71
N ASN A 203 15.28 -14.46 10.82
CA ASN A 203 15.35 -14.70 9.39
C ASN A 203 16.59 -13.98 8.79
N ALA A 204 17.51 -14.75 8.22
CA ALA A 204 18.72 -14.20 7.63
C ALA A 204 18.47 -13.25 6.47
N VAL A 205 17.41 -13.49 5.69
CA VAL A 205 17.03 -12.65 4.56
C VAL A 205 16.49 -11.32 5.06
N ALA A 206 15.55 -11.34 6.02
CA ALA A 206 15.02 -10.14 6.63
C ALA A 206 16.11 -9.31 7.32
N MET A 207 17.05 -9.96 8.03
CA MET A 207 18.21 -9.32 8.64
C MET A 207 19.12 -8.62 7.62
N ARG A 208 19.30 -9.22 6.43
CA ARG A 208 20.05 -8.57 5.34
C ARG A 208 19.41 -7.26 4.93
N TYR A 209 18.09 -7.27 4.70
CA TYR A 209 17.34 -6.06 4.37
C TYR A 209 17.30 -5.05 5.52
N LEU A 210 17.21 -5.50 6.78
CA LEU A 210 17.32 -4.59 7.94
C LEU A 210 18.63 -3.81 7.90
N LYS A 211 19.76 -4.49 7.71
CA LYS A 211 21.08 -3.83 7.60
C LYS A 211 21.19 -2.90 6.39
N GLU A 212 20.58 -3.26 5.27
CA GLU A 212 20.49 -2.40 4.08
C GLU A 212 19.66 -1.16 4.37
N ASN A 213 18.50 -1.32 5.03
CA ASN A 213 17.58 -0.25 5.37
C ASN A 213 18.15 0.71 6.42
N ILE A 214 18.96 0.23 7.38
CA ILE A 214 19.72 1.07 8.31
C ILE A 214 20.61 2.04 7.52
N ARG A 215 21.39 1.54 6.55
CA ARG A 215 22.26 2.38 5.72
C ARG A 215 21.45 3.34 4.83
N LEU A 216 20.37 2.86 4.22
CA LEU A 216 19.50 3.62 3.32
C LEU A 216 18.84 4.81 4.01
N ASN A 217 18.58 4.70 5.30
CA ASN A 217 18.00 5.76 6.14
C ASN A 217 19.04 6.57 6.92
N HIS A 218 20.33 6.34 6.67
CA HIS A 218 21.45 7.03 7.34
C HIS A 218 21.36 6.98 8.88
N ILE A 219 20.90 5.84 9.41
CA ILE A 219 20.81 5.61 10.85
C ILE A 219 22.21 5.45 11.42
N GLY A 220 22.49 6.15 12.52
CA GLY A 220 23.76 6.10 13.22
C GLY A 220 23.92 4.87 14.12
N GLU A 221 24.55 5.05 15.27
CA GLU A 221 24.90 3.96 16.19
C GLU A 221 23.78 3.58 17.16
N ASN A 222 22.59 4.14 17.01
CA ASN A 222 21.45 3.92 17.90
C ASN A 222 20.49 2.79 17.46
N LEU A 223 20.87 1.96 16.47
CA LEU A 223 20.14 0.77 16.08
C LEU A 223 21.07 -0.43 15.94
N TYR A 224 20.85 -1.45 16.78
CA TYR A 224 21.71 -2.64 16.92
C TYR A 224 21.02 -3.87 16.34
N PRO A 225 21.30 -4.28 15.06
CA PRO A 225 20.67 -5.44 14.45
C PRO A 225 21.34 -6.75 14.93
N ILE A 226 20.57 -7.60 15.58
CA ILE A 226 21.03 -8.87 16.15
C ILE A 226 20.31 -10.05 15.50
N ARG A 227 21.04 -10.90 14.79
CA ARG A 227 20.48 -12.13 14.24
C ARG A 227 20.40 -13.22 15.30
N ASN A 228 19.20 -13.39 15.88
CA ASN A 228 18.97 -14.43 16.89
C ASN A 228 17.46 -14.83 16.92
N ASP A 229 17.15 -15.95 17.56
CA ASP A 229 15.77 -16.21 18.02
C ASP A 229 15.51 -15.34 19.26
N CYS A 230 14.46 -14.52 19.22
CA CYS A 230 14.15 -13.55 20.28
C CYS A 230 14.02 -14.19 21.67
N ARG A 231 13.45 -15.40 21.77
CA ARG A 231 13.31 -16.14 23.03
C ARG A 231 14.68 -16.53 23.63
N LYS A 232 15.62 -16.94 22.77
CA LYS A 232 16.99 -17.25 23.20
C LYS A 232 17.74 -15.98 23.61
N PHE A 233 17.54 -14.93 22.84
CA PHE A 233 18.14 -13.62 23.13
C PHE A 233 17.69 -13.08 24.49
N VAL A 234 16.38 -13.00 24.74
CA VAL A 234 15.82 -12.49 25.99
C VAL A 234 16.24 -13.35 27.19
N LYS A 235 16.21 -14.68 27.05
CA LYS A 235 16.68 -15.58 28.12
C LYS A 235 18.16 -15.37 28.45
N GLY A 236 19.01 -15.30 27.42
CA GLY A 236 20.45 -15.07 27.63
C GLY A 236 20.76 -13.67 28.19
N TRP A 237 19.92 -12.69 27.96
CA TRP A 237 20.03 -11.36 28.57
C TRP A 237 19.65 -11.40 30.04
N ALA A 238 18.49 -11.98 30.39
CA ALA A 238 18.02 -12.12 31.77
C ALA A 238 19.02 -12.92 32.64
N ASP A 239 19.62 -13.98 32.11
CA ASP A 239 20.64 -14.77 32.79
C ASP A 239 21.93 -13.98 33.09
N LYS A 240 22.28 -12.98 32.27
CA LYS A 240 23.43 -12.08 32.51
C LYS A 240 23.12 -11.01 33.55
N GLU A 241 21.96 -10.40 33.46
CA GLU A 241 21.48 -9.38 34.43
C GLU A 241 21.33 -9.99 35.83
N GLY A 242 20.76 -11.20 35.92
CA GLY A 242 20.66 -11.91 37.20
C GLY A 242 22.00 -12.29 37.84
N LYS A 243 23.07 -12.42 37.06
CA LYS A 243 24.43 -12.64 37.57
C LYS A 243 25.16 -11.37 38.02
N LEU A 244 24.67 -10.20 37.59
CA LEU A 244 25.22 -8.92 38.00
C LEU A 244 24.61 -8.41 39.33
N GLN A 245 23.50 -9.03 39.76
CA GLN A 245 22.79 -8.70 41.01
C GLN A 245 23.05 -9.71 42.13
N SER A 246 23.82 -10.76 41.88
CA SER A 246 24.28 -11.77 42.84
C SER A 246 25.78 -11.63 43.14
#